data_edc599404547a4bea2f6f9234d715000
#
_entry.id   edc599404547a4bea2f6f9234d715000
#
_cell.length_a   1.000
_cell.length_b   1.000
_cell.length_c   1.000
_cell.angle_alpha   90.00
_cell.angle_beta   90.00
_cell.angle_gamma   90.00
#
_symmetry.space_group_name_H-M   'P 1'
#
loop_
_entity.id
_entity.type
_entity.pdbx_description
1 polymer ?
#
loop_
_entity_poly.entity_id
_entity_poly.type
_entity_poly.pdbx_seq_one_letter_code
_entity_poly.pdbx_strand_id
1 'polypeptide(L)'
;NPAQTARMIKRMQHPDFDFYIHVDAKFPIESHDEVAKIPNVYLIQNRVDVQWAAFSTIQAEFNGLQEILDSARTYDFISLMSGQDYPIKTVEEMQNFFEARKGKLLLKYRAFTGEWEEGMIRVNRYHLTDFKFKGQHFLERIINKLVKRTNQPKGMKFYGSSMFWVISPAAAEYVLATVDRDSKMKRFFKFSWAPDEFLFQTILLNSPFAQSVINENCHYYKHPPHTPSPKTFLLEDFDDILSSDRLYARKFDMNKEPLLLDKIDEFLESQSKK
;
A
#
# COMPACT_ATOMS: atom_id res chain seq x y z
N ASN A 1 6.11 -6.61 12.82
CA ASN A 1 5.89 -7.68 13.80
C ASN A 1 5.73 -9.02 13.07
N PRO A 2 6.76 -9.90 13.07
CA PRO A 2 6.74 -11.17 12.32
C PRO A 2 5.60 -12.10 12.75
N ALA A 3 5.30 -12.17 14.05
CA ALA A 3 4.23 -13.03 14.57
C ALA A 3 2.85 -12.59 14.07
N GLN A 4 2.60 -11.27 14.02
CA GLN A 4 1.36 -10.72 13.44
C GLN A 4 1.28 -10.98 11.93
N THR A 5 2.39 -10.81 11.20
CA THR A 5 2.46 -11.13 9.78
C THR A 5 2.18 -12.61 9.51
N ALA A 6 2.79 -13.51 10.29
CA ALA A 6 2.54 -14.94 10.18
C ALA A 6 1.07 -15.29 10.44
N ARG A 7 0.46 -14.68 11.47
CA ARG A 7 -0.96 -14.86 11.80
C ARG A 7 -1.87 -14.40 10.66
N MET A 8 -1.62 -13.21 10.13
CA MET A 8 -2.37 -12.65 9.00
C MET A 8 -2.31 -13.58 7.77
N ILE A 9 -1.10 -14.04 7.40
CA ILE A 9 -0.90 -14.94 6.25
C ILE A 9 -1.65 -16.27 6.47
N LYS A 10 -1.51 -16.89 7.64
CA LYS A 10 -2.21 -18.15 7.96
C LYS A 10 -3.73 -18.01 7.84
N ARG A 11 -4.29 -16.85 8.17
CA ARG A 11 -5.73 -16.58 8.05
C ARG A 11 -6.19 -16.48 6.58
N MET A 12 -5.29 -16.09 5.69
CA MET A 12 -5.55 -15.98 4.23
C MET A 12 -4.96 -17.15 3.44
N GLN A 13 -4.47 -18.21 4.08
CA GLN A 13 -3.78 -19.31 3.39
C GLN A 13 -4.72 -20.04 2.45
N HIS A 14 -4.37 -20.02 1.15
CA HIS A 14 -5.08 -20.73 0.09
C HIS A 14 -4.13 -20.99 -1.10
N PRO A 15 -4.31 -22.05 -1.90
CA PRO A 15 -3.49 -22.29 -3.10
C PRO A 15 -3.47 -21.15 -4.13
N ASP A 16 -4.53 -20.32 -4.19
CA ASP A 16 -4.63 -19.18 -5.10
C ASP A 16 -3.96 -17.91 -4.57
N PHE A 17 -3.45 -17.93 -3.33
CA PHE A 17 -2.85 -16.75 -2.71
C PHE A 17 -1.37 -16.95 -2.42
N ASP A 18 -0.56 -16.08 -2.97
CA ASP A 18 0.87 -15.96 -2.70
C ASP A 18 1.18 -14.68 -1.95
N PHE A 19 2.19 -14.73 -1.08
CA PHE A 19 2.55 -13.62 -0.21
C PHE A 19 4.02 -13.24 -0.43
N TYR A 20 4.23 -12.06 -1.00
CA TYR A 20 5.56 -11.47 -1.20
C TYR A 20 5.81 -10.45 -0.10
N ILE A 21 6.81 -10.71 0.76
CA ILE A 21 7.03 -9.94 1.98
C ILE A 21 8.30 -9.12 1.87
N HIS A 22 8.15 -7.80 1.83
CA HIS A 22 9.26 -6.86 1.99
C HIS A 22 9.55 -6.66 3.47
N VAL A 23 10.69 -7.13 3.93
CA VAL A 23 11.23 -6.82 5.26
C VAL A 23 12.11 -5.58 5.12
N ASP A 24 11.75 -4.49 5.80
CA ASP A 24 12.52 -3.24 5.77
C ASP A 24 14.00 -3.51 6.08
N ALA A 25 14.90 -3.00 5.24
CA ALA A 25 16.34 -3.24 5.36
C ALA A 25 16.96 -2.78 6.69
N LYS A 26 16.26 -1.95 7.48
CA LYS A 26 16.65 -1.58 8.84
C LYS A 26 16.61 -2.74 9.83
N PHE A 27 15.90 -3.81 9.51
CA PHE A 27 15.71 -4.98 10.37
C PHE A 27 16.40 -6.20 9.77
N PRO A 28 16.93 -7.13 10.60
CA PRO A 28 17.48 -8.38 10.10
C PRO A 28 16.37 -9.21 9.43
N ILE A 29 16.68 -9.81 8.28
CA ILE A 29 15.72 -10.62 7.53
C ILE A 29 15.37 -11.90 8.29
N GLU A 30 16.29 -12.40 9.06
CA GLU A 30 16.20 -13.61 9.89
C GLU A 30 15.04 -13.50 10.91
N SER A 31 14.64 -12.28 11.26
CA SER A 31 13.44 -12.05 12.09
C SER A 31 12.17 -12.59 11.46
N HIS A 32 12.17 -12.87 10.14
CA HIS A 32 11.03 -13.39 9.38
C HIS A 32 11.24 -14.83 8.87
N ASP A 33 12.26 -15.56 9.37
CA ASP A 33 12.52 -16.95 8.95
C ASP A 33 11.31 -17.86 9.19
N GLU A 34 10.59 -17.71 10.28
CA GLU A 34 9.38 -18.50 10.55
C GLU A 34 8.20 -18.10 9.62
N VAL A 35 8.16 -16.87 9.18
CA VAL A 35 7.18 -16.41 8.17
C VAL A 35 7.50 -17.03 6.81
N ALA A 36 8.78 -17.11 6.45
CA ALA A 36 9.25 -17.67 5.19
C ALA A 36 9.01 -19.20 5.05
N LYS A 37 8.80 -19.90 6.18
CA LYS A 37 8.45 -21.35 6.17
C LYS A 37 6.98 -21.62 5.85
N ILE A 38 6.12 -20.61 5.89
CA ILE A 38 4.70 -20.76 5.58
C ILE A 38 4.58 -20.99 4.05
N PRO A 39 3.77 -21.96 3.60
CA PRO A 39 3.57 -22.19 2.17
C PRO A 39 3.17 -20.91 1.41
N ASN A 40 3.60 -20.79 0.16
CA ASN A 40 3.30 -19.65 -0.72
C ASN A 40 3.78 -18.28 -0.19
N VAL A 41 4.80 -18.27 0.69
CA VAL A 41 5.44 -17.05 1.19
C VAL A 41 6.84 -16.90 0.58
N TYR A 42 7.11 -15.71 0.06
CA TYR A 42 8.38 -15.34 -0.58
C TYR A 42 8.90 -14.05 0.06
N LEU A 43 10.13 -14.09 0.60
CA LEU A 43 10.78 -12.88 1.10
C LEU A 43 11.44 -12.15 -0.07
N ILE A 44 11.08 -10.89 -0.25
CA ILE A 44 11.66 -10.02 -1.28
C ILE A 44 13.15 -9.82 -0.99
N GLN A 45 13.99 -10.10 -2.00
CA GLN A 45 15.43 -10.09 -1.87
C GLN A 45 16.02 -8.68 -1.95
N ASN A 46 15.48 -7.87 -2.86
CA ASN A 46 15.95 -6.49 -3.05
C ASN A 46 15.26 -5.55 -2.05
N ARG A 47 15.76 -5.56 -0.80
CA ARG A 47 15.17 -4.81 0.31
C ARG A 47 15.62 -3.36 0.33
N VAL A 48 14.76 -2.49 0.85
CA VAL A 48 14.96 -1.05 0.94
C VAL A 48 14.91 -0.59 2.39
N ASP A 49 15.77 0.34 2.78
CA ASP A 49 15.63 1.14 4.01
C ASP A 49 14.52 2.17 3.78
N VAL A 50 13.30 1.83 4.20
CA VAL A 50 12.09 2.62 3.94
C VAL A 50 12.02 3.81 4.89
N GLN A 51 11.85 5.00 4.32
CA GLN A 51 11.58 6.22 5.08
C GLN A 51 10.11 6.60 4.93
N TRP A 52 9.47 6.96 6.04
CA TRP A 52 8.06 7.34 6.04
C TRP A 52 7.80 8.57 5.13
N ALA A 53 6.75 8.49 4.33
CA ALA A 53 6.34 9.52 3.35
C ALA A 53 7.42 9.83 2.30
N ALA A 54 8.35 8.93 2.03
CA ALA A 54 9.44 9.09 1.08
C ALA A 54 9.30 8.17 -0.13
N PHE A 55 10.08 8.42 -1.18
CA PHE A 55 10.11 7.58 -2.38
C PHE A 55 10.65 6.17 -2.12
N SER A 56 11.40 5.98 -1.04
CA SER A 56 11.86 4.66 -0.61
C SER A 56 10.72 3.68 -0.33
N THR A 57 9.50 4.15 0.06
CA THR A 57 8.29 3.30 0.12
C THR A 57 7.94 2.77 -1.27
N ILE A 58 7.87 3.66 -2.27
CA ILE A 58 7.64 3.28 -3.67
C ILE A 58 8.72 2.34 -4.20
N GLN A 59 9.97 2.57 -3.83
CA GLN A 59 11.06 1.69 -4.28
C GLN A 59 10.90 0.27 -3.71
N ALA A 60 10.43 0.14 -2.46
CA ALA A 60 10.12 -1.16 -1.88
C ALA A 60 8.96 -1.86 -2.61
N GLU A 61 7.90 -1.11 -2.94
CA GLU A 61 6.78 -1.61 -3.75
C GLU A 61 7.24 -2.03 -5.14
N PHE A 62 8.08 -1.24 -5.81
CA PHE A 62 8.62 -1.54 -7.14
C PHE A 62 9.48 -2.80 -7.13
N ASN A 63 10.34 -2.97 -6.13
CA ASN A 63 11.15 -4.16 -6.00
C ASN A 63 10.27 -5.41 -5.81
N GLY A 64 9.22 -5.31 -4.98
CA GLY A 64 8.25 -6.38 -4.81
C GLY A 64 7.48 -6.70 -6.09
N LEU A 65 7.00 -5.69 -6.80
CA LEU A 65 6.31 -5.87 -8.08
C LEU A 65 7.22 -6.50 -9.12
N GLN A 66 8.49 -6.11 -9.20
CA GLN A 66 9.45 -6.69 -10.14
C GLN A 66 9.67 -8.17 -9.84
N GLU A 67 9.87 -8.56 -8.57
CA GLU A 67 10.03 -9.97 -8.19
C GLU A 67 8.77 -10.81 -8.46
N ILE A 68 7.57 -10.22 -8.30
CA ILE A 68 6.31 -10.87 -8.68
C ILE A 68 6.24 -11.09 -10.19
N LEU A 69 6.56 -10.08 -10.99
CA LEU A 69 6.51 -10.15 -12.45
C LEU A 69 7.58 -11.08 -13.04
N ASP A 70 8.74 -11.18 -12.41
CA ASP A 70 9.82 -12.08 -12.80
C ASP A 70 9.56 -13.52 -12.36
N SER A 71 8.57 -13.77 -11.51
CA SER A 71 8.19 -15.12 -11.13
C SER A 71 7.51 -15.85 -12.30
N ALA A 72 7.67 -17.17 -12.38
CA ALA A 72 7.00 -18.00 -13.39
C ALA A 72 5.48 -18.19 -13.11
N ARG A 73 4.91 -17.41 -12.18
CA ARG A 73 3.52 -17.51 -11.74
C ARG A 73 2.66 -16.49 -12.47
N THR A 74 1.40 -16.85 -12.67
CA THR A 74 0.40 -15.95 -13.27
C THR A 74 -0.60 -15.53 -12.21
N TYR A 75 -0.93 -14.25 -12.18
CA TYR A 75 -1.86 -13.65 -11.23
C TYR A 75 -2.92 -12.84 -11.96
N ASP A 76 -4.14 -12.86 -11.46
CA ASP A 76 -5.19 -11.94 -11.89
C ASP A 76 -5.03 -10.57 -11.20
N PHE A 77 -4.58 -10.59 -9.94
CA PHE A 77 -4.42 -9.40 -9.11
C PHE A 77 -3.14 -9.41 -8.28
N ILE A 78 -2.62 -8.23 -8.02
CA ILE A 78 -1.60 -7.96 -7.01
C ILE A 78 -2.21 -6.92 -6.06
N SER A 79 -2.21 -7.21 -4.76
CA SER A 79 -2.79 -6.34 -3.72
C SER A 79 -1.70 -5.87 -2.76
N LEU A 80 -1.60 -4.57 -2.53
CA LEU A 80 -0.69 -4.02 -1.53
C LEU A 80 -1.33 -4.09 -0.14
N MET A 81 -0.59 -4.67 0.80
CA MET A 81 -0.94 -4.75 2.22
C MET A 81 0.25 -4.31 3.10
N SER A 82 -0.02 -4.03 4.34
CA SER A 82 1.00 -3.76 5.36
C SER A 82 0.95 -4.78 6.51
N GLY A 83 2.03 -4.91 7.26
CA GLY A 83 2.07 -5.78 8.44
C GLY A 83 1.17 -5.32 9.62
N GLN A 84 0.40 -4.25 9.45
CA GLN A 84 -0.61 -3.76 10.41
C GLN A 84 -2.04 -3.97 9.93
N ASP A 85 -2.21 -4.59 8.76
CA ASP A 85 -3.52 -4.96 8.25
C ASP A 85 -3.92 -6.35 8.75
N TYR A 86 -5.20 -6.65 8.73
CA TYR A 86 -5.71 -7.97 9.06
C TYR A 86 -6.97 -8.27 8.25
N PRO A 87 -7.16 -9.53 7.77
CA PRO A 87 -8.37 -9.92 7.06
C PRO A 87 -9.59 -9.91 7.99
N ILE A 88 -10.71 -9.42 7.47
CA ILE A 88 -12.00 -9.37 8.16
C ILE A 88 -13.11 -10.09 7.37
N LYS A 89 -12.71 -10.81 6.34
CA LYS A 89 -13.54 -11.68 5.52
C LYS A 89 -12.88 -13.05 5.40
N THR A 90 -13.68 -14.07 5.15
CA THR A 90 -13.19 -15.42 4.85
C THR A 90 -12.46 -15.46 3.52
N VAL A 91 -11.65 -16.51 3.30
CA VAL A 91 -10.96 -16.71 2.02
C VAL A 91 -11.96 -16.82 0.87
N GLU A 92 -13.08 -17.52 1.06
CA GLU A 92 -14.13 -17.66 0.06
C GLU A 92 -14.76 -16.30 -0.31
N GLU A 93 -15.06 -15.45 0.68
CA GLU A 93 -15.54 -14.09 0.43
C GLU A 93 -14.53 -13.26 -0.35
N MET A 94 -13.23 -13.40 -0.05
CA MET A 94 -12.16 -12.73 -0.80
C MET A 94 -12.09 -13.21 -2.25
N GLN A 95 -12.14 -14.52 -2.47
CA GLN A 95 -12.14 -15.10 -3.82
C GLN A 95 -13.34 -14.60 -4.63
N ASN A 96 -14.54 -14.65 -4.06
CA ASN A 96 -15.76 -14.14 -4.70
C ASN A 96 -15.66 -12.64 -5.00
N PHE A 97 -15.10 -11.86 -4.09
CA PHE A 97 -14.88 -10.42 -4.28
C PHE A 97 -13.96 -10.14 -5.47
N PHE A 98 -12.84 -10.84 -5.56
CA PHE A 98 -11.87 -10.67 -6.66
C PHE A 98 -12.41 -11.21 -7.98
N GLU A 99 -13.07 -12.36 -7.98
CA GLU A 99 -13.66 -12.93 -9.20
C GLU A 99 -14.69 -11.98 -9.83
N ALA A 100 -15.55 -11.37 -9.01
CA ALA A 100 -16.53 -10.39 -9.46
C ALA A 100 -15.91 -9.10 -10.03
N ARG A 101 -14.59 -8.86 -9.77
CA ARG A 101 -13.85 -7.67 -10.20
C ARG A 101 -12.73 -7.96 -11.20
N LYS A 102 -12.73 -9.15 -11.79
CA LYS A 102 -11.70 -9.56 -12.77
C LYS A 102 -11.57 -8.54 -13.90
N GLY A 103 -10.34 -8.15 -14.23
CA GLY A 103 -10.06 -7.11 -15.22
C GLY A 103 -10.24 -5.67 -14.72
N LYS A 104 -10.56 -5.46 -13.44
CA LYS A 104 -10.63 -4.14 -12.81
C LYS A 104 -9.40 -3.85 -11.96
N LEU A 105 -9.16 -2.56 -11.73
CA LEU A 105 -8.14 -2.05 -10.81
C LEU A 105 -8.85 -1.31 -9.67
N LEU A 106 -8.49 -1.59 -8.43
CA LEU A 106 -9.13 -0.94 -7.28
C LEU A 106 -8.15 0.07 -6.68
N LEU A 107 -8.45 1.34 -6.87
CA LEU A 107 -7.61 2.46 -6.45
C LEU A 107 -8.52 3.53 -5.84
N LYS A 108 -8.37 3.79 -4.54
CA LYS A 108 -9.06 4.93 -3.94
C LYS A 108 -8.37 6.21 -4.37
N TYR A 109 -9.13 7.14 -4.96
CA TYR A 109 -8.56 8.41 -5.43
C TYR A 109 -9.52 9.58 -5.29
N ARG A 110 -8.94 10.76 -5.23
CA ARG A 110 -9.56 12.07 -5.42
C ARG A 110 -8.66 12.87 -6.35
N ALA A 111 -9.23 13.71 -7.20
CA ALA A 111 -8.45 14.64 -7.99
C ALA A 111 -7.81 15.70 -7.08
N PHE A 112 -6.55 16.05 -7.30
CA PHE A 112 -5.89 17.09 -6.50
C PHE A 112 -6.52 18.46 -6.72
N THR A 113 -7.03 18.71 -7.91
CA THR A 113 -7.72 19.96 -8.22
C THR A 113 -9.22 19.77 -8.01
N GLY A 114 -9.80 20.58 -7.15
CA GLY A 114 -11.25 20.59 -6.86
C GLY A 114 -11.72 19.63 -5.77
N GLU A 115 -11.05 18.46 -5.58
CA GLU A 115 -11.48 17.47 -4.60
C GLU A 115 -10.50 17.30 -3.42
N TRP A 116 -9.20 17.49 -3.67
CA TRP A 116 -8.15 17.34 -2.66
C TRP A 116 -7.03 18.37 -2.86
N GLU A 117 -7.36 19.64 -2.74
CA GLU A 117 -6.41 20.73 -2.96
C GLU A 117 -5.21 20.71 -2.02
N GLU A 118 -5.38 20.21 -0.80
CA GLU A 118 -4.27 19.98 0.14
C GLU A 118 -3.19 19.04 -0.44
N GLY A 119 -3.60 18.12 -1.32
CA GLY A 119 -2.69 17.25 -2.05
C GLY A 119 -1.70 18.01 -2.94
N MET A 120 -2.06 19.20 -3.40
CA MET A 120 -1.19 20.04 -4.23
C MET A 120 0.11 20.47 -3.53
N ILE A 121 0.14 20.53 -2.21
CA ILE A 121 1.37 20.82 -1.43
C ILE A 121 2.42 19.74 -1.69
N ARG A 122 2.01 18.49 -1.86
CA ARG A 122 2.87 17.32 -2.12
C ARG A 122 3.66 17.44 -3.41
N VAL A 123 3.07 18.10 -4.41
CA VAL A 123 3.59 18.20 -5.78
C VAL A 123 4.13 19.59 -6.14
N ASN A 124 3.74 20.62 -5.40
CA ASN A 124 4.16 22.01 -5.65
C ASN A 124 5.42 22.42 -4.88
N ARG A 125 5.86 21.60 -3.93
CA ARG A 125 7.06 21.85 -3.12
C ARG A 125 8.06 20.72 -3.28
N TYR A 126 9.34 21.03 -3.05
CA TYR A 126 10.38 20.03 -2.91
C TYR A 126 10.38 19.50 -1.48
N HIS A 127 10.39 18.18 -1.37
CA HIS A 127 10.49 17.46 -0.10
C HIS A 127 11.74 16.59 -0.10
N LEU A 128 12.49 16.61 0.99
CA LEU A 128 13.75 15.90 1.15
C LEU A 128 13.60 14.66 2.04
N THR A 129 12.43 14.03 2.05
CA THR A 129 12.04 12.94 2.96
C THR A 129 12.94 11.71 2.87
N ASP A 130 13.52 11.41 1.68
CA ASP A 130 14.48 10.31 1.52
C ASP A 130 15.87 10.60 2.12
N PHE A 131 16.15 11.84 2.49
CA PHE A 131 17.48 12.26 2.90
C PHE A 131 17.52 12.52 4.40
N LYS A 132 18.33 11.74 5.14
CA LYS A 132 18.51 11.91 6.59
C LYS A 132 19.81 12.65 6.89
N PHE A 133 19.73 13.95 7.18
CA PHE A 133 20.85 14.72 7.66
C PHE A 133 20.40 15.87 8.58
N LYS A 134 21.28 16.31 9.45
CA LYS A 134 21.01 17.42 10.37
C LYS A 134 20.77 18.70 9.57
N GLY A 135 19.63 19.35 9.79
CA GLY A 135 19.25 20.57 9.05
C GLY A 135 18.40 20.34 7.78
N GLN A 136 17.99 19.11 7.49
CA GLN A 136 17.14 18.75 6.34
C GLN A 136 15.95 19.68 6.16
N HIS A 137 15.13 19.88 7.19
CA HIS A 137 13.93 20.73 7.13
C HIS A 137 14.26 22.22 6.94
N PHE A 138 15.42 22.66 7.42
CA PHE A 138 15.87 24.03 7.20
C PHE A 138 16.27 24.23 5.73
N LEU A 139 17.03 23.28 5.16
CA LEU A 139 17.40 23.32 3.74
C LEU A 139 16.15 23.22 2.84
N GLU A 140 15.21 22.35 3.16
CA GLU A 140 13.94 22.21 2.44
C GLU A 140 13.17 23.55 2.41
N ARG A 141 13.11 24.27 3.54
CA ARG A 141 12.49 25.61 3.62
C ARG A 141 13.22 26.61 2.73
N ILE A 142 14.53 26.63 2.73
CA ILE A 142 15.33 27.54 1.87
C ILE A 142 15.05 27.24 0.40
N ILE A 143 15.12 25.97 -0.01
CA ILE A 143 14.86 25.57 -1.40
C ILE A 143 13.47 26.04 -1.83
N ASN A 144 12.45 25.76 -1.05
CA ASN A 144 11.07 26.12 -1.38
C ASN A 144 10.78 27.64 -1.31
N LYS A 145 11.63 28.41 -0.65
CA LYS A 145 11.56 29.89 -0.67
C LYS A 145 12.21 30.48 -1.92
N LEU A 146 13.29 29.88 -2.38
CA LEU A 146 14.11 30.39 -3.48
C LEU A 146 13.71 29.80 -4.85
N VAL A 147 13.22 28.59 -4.87
CA VAL A 147 12.96 27.83 -6.10
C VAL A 147 11.51 27.39 -6.17
N LYS A 148 10.78 27.94 -7.15
CA LYS A 148 9.44 27.42 -7.48
C LYS A 148 9.57 26.09 -8.19
N ARG A 149 8.84 25.08 -7.70
CA ARG A 149 8.84 23.76 -8.35
C ARG A 149 8.03 23.79 -9.64
N THR A 150 8.71 23.55 -10.76
CA THR A 150 8.12 23.59 -12.12
C THR A 150 8.33 22.31 -12.91
N ASN A 151 8.91 21.28 -12.27
CA ASN A 151 9.27 20.01 -12.93
C ASN A 151 8.15 18.96 -12.85
N GLN A 152 6.91 19.37 -12.70
CA GLN A 152 5.76 18.48 -12.76
C GLN A 152 5.66 17.80 -14.13
N PRO A 153 5.27 16.51 -14.20
CA PRO A 153 5.01 15.85 -15.49
C PRO A 153 3.96 16.60 -16.30
N LYS A 154 4.31 17.00 -17.52
CA LYS A 154 3.42 17.81 -18.36
C LYS A 154 2.20 16.99 -18.81
N GLY A 155 1.03 17.60 -18.76
CA GLY A 155 -0.22 17.01 -19.23
C GLY A 155 -0.85 15.99 -18.29
N MET A 156 -0.21 15.66 -17.17
CA MET A 156 -0.78 14.76 -16.16
C MET A 156 -1.68 15.50 -15.19
N LYS A 157 -2.85 14.93 -14.90
CA LYS A 157 -3.68 15.30 -13.76
C LYS A 157 -3.28 14.45 -12.56
N PHE A 158 -3.13 15.08 -11.40
CA PHE A 158 -2.77 14.35 -10.18
C PHE A 158 -4.00 13.80 -9.48
N TYR A 159 -3.89 12.52 -9.09
CA TYR A 159 -4.90 11.78 -8.35
C TYR A 159 -4.23 11.03 -7.20
N GLY A 160 -4.88 11.00 -6.04
CA GLY A 160 -4.38 10.23 -4.90
C GLY A 160 -5.39 10.21 -3.77
N SER A 161 -5.13 9.46 -2.75
CA SER A 161 -5.89 9.42 -1.49
C SER A 161 -5.35 8.33 -0.55
N SER A 162 -4.92 7.17 -1.06
CA SER A 162 -4.54 6.00 -0.28
C SER A 162 -3.32 5.33 -0.90
N MET A 163 -2.41 4.82 -0.07
CA MET A 163 -1.30 4.01 -0.56
C MET A 163 -1.73 2.62 -1.03
N PHE A 164 -2.90 2.14 -0.59
CA PHE A 164 -3.36 0.79 -0.90
C PHE A 164 -4.07 0.71 -2.24
N TRP A 165 -3.72 -0.31 -2.98
CA TRP A 165 -4.23 -0.59 -4.31
C TRP A 165 -4.35 -2.10 -4.57
N VAL A 166 -5.22 -2.45 -5.52
CA VAL A 166 -5.27 -3.76 -6.14
C VAL A 166 -5.19 -3.55 -7.64
N ILE A 167 -4.17 -4.12 -8.29
CA ILE A 167 -3.90 -3.93 -9.71
C ILE A 167 -3.60 -5.26 -10.41
N SER A 168 -3.73 -5.29 -11.73
CA SER A 168 -3.29 -6.44 -12.52
C SER A 168 -1.77 -6.42 -12.75
N PRO A 169 -1.13 -7.56 -13.07
CA PRO A 169 0.27 -7.61 -13.47
C PRO A 169 0.60 -6.66 -14.62
N ALA A 170 -0.26 -6.58 -15.64
CA ALA A 170 -0.08 -5.65 -16.76
C ALA A 170 -0.09 -4.18 -16.34
N ALA A 171 -0.92 -3.79 -15.35
CA ALA A 171 -0.93 -2.44 -14.79
C ALA A 171 0.34 -2.18 -13.96
N ALA A 172 0.83 -3.17 -13.21
CA ALA A 172 2.08 -3.08 -12.48
C ALA A 172 3.27 -2.86 -13.41
N GLU A 173 3.39 -3.68 -14.46
CA GLU A 173 4.42 -3.54 -15.51
C GLU A 173 4.37 -2.15 -16.17
N TYR A 174 3.16 -1.66 -16.48
CA TYR A 174 2.99 -0.33 -17.04
C TYR A 174 3.50 0.79 -16.12
N VAL A 175 3.20 0.71 -14.82
CA VAL A 175 3.67 1.69 -13.82
C VAL A 175 5.18 1.67 -13.72
N LEU A 176 5.80 0.48 -13.56
CA LEU A 176 7.25 0.32 -13.51
C LEU A 176 7.92 0.88 -14.75
N ALA A 177 7.48 0.46 -15.94
CA ALA A 177 8.02 0.93 -17.21
C ALA A 177 7.86 2.45 -17.41
N THR A 178 6.75 3.04 -16.95
CA THR A 178 6.50 4.48 -17.06
C THR A 178 7.50 5.28 -16.22
N VAL A 179 7.76 4.84 -14.98
CA VAL A 179 8.70 5.54 -14.08
C VAL A 179 10.16 5.31 -14.52
N ASP A 180 10.52 4.11 -14.98
CA ASP A 180 11.90 3.80 -15.37
C ASP A 180 12.31 4.46 -16.70
N ARG A 181 11.39 4.61 -17.65
CA ARG A 181 11.64 5.29 -18.92
C ARG A 181 11.81 6.80 -18.80
N ASP A 182 11.25 7.41 -17.78
CA ASP A 182 11.31 8.86 -17.57
C ASP A 182 12.01 9.22 -16.26
N SER A 183 13.32 9.45 -16.34
CA SER A 183 14.13 9.88 -15.20
C SER A 183 13.64 11.20 -14.57
N LYS A 184 12.97 12.07 -15.34
CA LYS A 184 12.39 13.32 -14.81
C LYS A 184 11.16 13.01 -13.96
N MET A 185 10.33 12.06 -14.38
CA MET A 185 9.18 11.57 -13.62
C MET A 185 9.63 10.89 -12.31
N LYS A 186 10.61 9.97 -12.39
CA LYS A 186 11.21 9.35 -11.20
C LYS A 186 11.74 10.40 -10.23
N ARG A 187 12.49 11.38 -10.73
CA ARG A 187 12.99 12.50 -9.92
C ARG A 187 11.87 13.37 -9.36
N PHE A 188 10.79 13.57 -10.10
CA PHE A 188 9.64 14.32 -9.62
C PHE A 188 9.03 13.63 -8.38
N PHE A 189 8.70 12.35 -8.46
CA PHE A 189 8.15 11.61 -7.32
C PHE A 189 9.13 11.52 -6.14
N LYS A 190 10.43 11.37 -6.42
CA LYS A 190 11.47 11.32 -5.36
C LYS A 190 11.52 12.58 -4.49
N PHE A 191 11.17 13.73 -5.04
CA PHE A 191 11.11 14.99 -4.30
C PHE A 191 9.69 15.41 -3.95
N SER A 192 8.72 14.51 -3.99
CA SER A 192 7.35 14.71 -3.55
C SER A 192 7.15 14.14 -2.15
N TRP A 193 6.17 14.65 -1.41
CA TRP A 193 5.82 14.14 -0.09
C TRP A 193 4.78 13.04 -0.20
N ALA A 194 5.00 11.91 0.45
CA ALA A 194 4.15 10.72 0.45
C ALA A 194 3.70 10.31 -0.98
N PRO A 195 4.66 10.03 -1.89
CA PRO A 195 4.34 9.66 -3.27
C PRO A 195 3.58 8.32 -3.38
N ASP A 196 3.66 7.46 -2.39
CA ASP A 196 2.92 6.20 -2.23
C ASP A 196 1.40 6.41 -2.25
N GLU A 197 0.90 7.57 -1.82
CA GLU A 197 -0.53 7.87 -1.82
C GLU A 197 -1.06 8.42 -3.15
N PHE A 198 -0.22 8.64 -4.17
CA PHE A 198 -0.69 9.24 -5.42
C PHE A 198 0.04 8.81 -6.70
N LEU A 199 1.17 8.11 -6.64
CA LEU A 199 1.94 7.72 -7.83
C LEU A 199 1.13 6.74 -8.69
N PHE A 200 0.62 5.66 -8.13
CA PHE A 200 -0.13 4.63 -8.86
C PHE A 200 -1.42 5.20 -9.43
N GLN A 201 -2.17 5.95 -8.62
CA GLN A 201 -3.40 6.61 -9.06
C GLN A 201 -3.13 7.59 -10.20
N THR A 202 -2.11 8.43 -10.05
CA THR A 202 -1.75 9.42 -11.08
C THR A 202 -1.37 8.74 -12.39
N ILE A 203 -0.50 7.72 -12.36
CA ILE A 203 -0.05 7.05 -13.58
C ILE A 203 -1.22 6.30 -14.23
N LEU A 204 -1.96 5.49 -13.48
CA LEU A 204 -3.00 4.63 -14.04
C LEU A 204 -4.22 5.41 -14.53
N LEU A 205 -4.61 6.50 -13.87
CA LEU A 205 -5.71 7.35 -14.31
C LEU A 205 -5.36 8.28 -15.48
N ASN A 206 -4.07 8.44 -15.82
CA ASN A 206 -3.61 9.11 -17.03
C ASN A 206 -3.15 8.11 -18.11
N SER A 207 -3.59 6.86 -18.05
CA SER A 207 -3.17 5.77 -18.93
C SER A 207 -4.37 5.09 -19.60
N PRO A 208 -4.17 4.16 -20.53
CA PRO A 208 -5.24 3.31 -21.09
C PRO A 208 -6.01 2.50 -20.03
N PHE A 209 -5.43 2.29 -18.86
CA PHE A 209 -6.08 1.58 -17.74
C PHE A 209 -7.16 2.39 -17.01
N ALA A 210 -7.27 3.69 -17.26
CA ALA A 210 -8.20 4.59 -16.55
C ALA A 210 -9.65 4.08 -16.52
N GLN A 211 -10.12 3.49 -17.63
CA GLN A 211 -11.49 2.95 -17.73
C GLN A 211 -11.72 1.66 -16.92
N SER A 212 -10.64 0.98 -16.53
CA SER A 212 -10.70 -0.22 -15.69
C SER A 212 -10.62 0.10 -14.18
N VAL A 213 -10.33 1.35 -13.82
CA VAL A 213 -10.19 1.76 -12.42
C VAL A 213 -11.55 1.93 -11.76
N ILE A 214 -11.75 1.21 -10.65
CA ILE A 214 -12.85 1.43 -9.72
C ILE A 214 -12.31 2.25 -8.54
N ASN A 215 -13.01 3.35 -8.18
CA ASN A 215 -12.66 4.20 -7.04
C ASN A 215 -13.05 3.52 -5.72
N GLU A 216 -12.35 2.46 -5.38
CA GLU A 216 -12.62 1.62 -4.22
C GLU A 216 -11.34 1.35 -3.41
N ASN A 217 -11.50 1.11 -2.10
CA ASN A 217 -10.44 0.68 -1.18
C ASN A 217 -10.87 -0.61 -0.49
N CYS A 218 -10.02 -1.62 -0.48
CA CYS A 218 -10.28 -2.90 0.20
C CYS A 218 -10.08 -2.84 1.72
N HIS A 219 -9.66 -1.71 2.27
CA HIS A 219 -9.32 -1.55 3.67
C HIS A 219 -10.36 -0.73 4.44
N TYR A 220 -10.79 -1.24 5.58
CA TYR A 220 -11.52 -0.49 6.59
C TYR A 220 -10.54 0.15 7.57
N TYR A 221 -10.71 1.43 7.86
CA TYR A 221 -9.94 2.15 8.86
C TYR A 221 -10.73 3.33 9.44
N LYS A 222 -10.47 3.65 10.69
CA LYS A 222 -10.98 4.85 11.34
C LYS A 222 -9.88 5.90 11.43
N HIS A 223 -10.18 7.11 10.99
CA HIS A 223 -9.25 8.23 11.04
C HIS A 223 -9.75 9.24 12.09
N PRO A 224 -9.13 9.29 13.29
CA PRO A 224 -9.50 10.29 14.27
C PRO A 224 -9.21 11.70 13.72
N PRO A 225 -10.03 12.69 14.07
CA PRO A 225 -9.79 14.06 13.66
C PRO A 225 -8.37 14.53 14.04
N HIS A 226 -7.73 15.28 13.13
CA HIS A 226 -6.42 15.90 13.36
C HIS A 226 -5.25 14.94 13.64
N THR A 227 -5.39 13.64 13.30
CA THR A 227 -4.29 12.68 13.41
C THR A 227 -3.69 12.36 12.03
N PRO A 228 -2.36 12.20 11.92
CA PRO A 228 -1.72 11.86 10.65
C PRO A 228 -1.84 10.37 10.28
N SER A 229 -2.39 9.55 11.18
CA SER A 229 -2.49 8.09 11.02
C SER A 229 -3.86 7.59 11.45
N PRO A 230 -4.36 6.49 10.84
CA PRO A 230 -5.54 5.79 11.33
C PRO A 230 -5.37 5.30 12.77
N LYS A 231 -6.50 5.16 13.49
CA LYS A 231 -6.57 4.57 14.84
C LYS A 231 -6.02 3.13 14.81
N THR A 232 -5.23 2.76 15.83
CA THR A 232 -5.01 1.34 16.14
C THR A 232 -6.28 0.82 16.82
N PHE A 233 -6.86 -0.23 16.27
CA PHE A 233 -8.11 -0.81 16.77
C PHE A 233 -7.94 -1.48 18.12
N LEU A 234 -8.99 -1.40 18.92
CA LEU A 234 -9.14 -2.04 20.24
C LEU A 234 -10.35 -2.97 20.19
N LEU A 235 -10.51 -3.77 21.25
CA LEU A 235 -11.61 -4.74 21.36
C LEU A 235 -13.01 -4.12 21.19
N GLU A 236 -13.19 -2.87 21.60
CA GLU A 236 -14.43 -2.09 21.44
C GLU A 236 -14.80 -1.82 19.96
N ASP A 237 -13.84 -1.91 19.04
CA ASP A 237 -14.07 -1.67 17.61
C ASP A 237 -14.52 -2.93 16.86
N PHE A 238 -14.66 -4.09 17.54
CA PHE A 238 -14.93 -5.38 16.93
C PHE A 238 -16.17 -5.38 16.02
N ASP A 239 -17.30 -4.92 16.54
CA ASP A 239 -18.56 -4.92 15.79
C ASP A 239 -18.52 -3.99 14.58
N ASP A 240 -17.91 -2.81 14.72
CA ASP A 240 -17.72 -1.87 13.63
C ASP A 240 -16.82 -2.43 12.53
N ILE A 241 -15.75 -3.14 12.91
CA ILE A 241 -14.84 -3.79 11.97
C ILE A 241 -15.59 -4.84 11.15
N LEU A 242 -16.35 -5.72 11.81
CA LEU A 242 -17.05 -6.82 11.15
C LEU A 242 -18.27 -6.36 10.34
N SER A 243 -18.87 -5.21 10.68
CA SER A 243 -19.96 -4.62 9.89
C SER A 243 -19.50 -4.05 8.55
N SER A 244 -18.18 -3.92 8.35
CA SER A 244 -17.60 -3.41 7.12
C SER A 244 -17.72 -4.43 5.97
N ASP A 245 -17.98 -3.91 4.77
CA ASP A 245 -17.94 -4.67 3.50
C ASP A 245 -16.53 -4.86 2.94
N ARG A 246 -15.49 -4.31 3.62
CA ARG A 246 -14.10 -4.38 3.19
C ARG A 246 -13.49 -5.75 3.46
N LEU A 247 -12.41 -6.06 2.71
CA LEU A 247 -11.70 -7.34 2.88
C LEU A 247 -10.76 -7.32 4.07
N TYR A 248 -10.15 -6.17 4.31
CA TYR A 248 -9.12 -5.97 5.33
C TYR A 248 -9.49 -4.81 6.23
N ALA A 249 -8.96 -4.81 7.44
CA ALA A 249 -9.03 -3.65 8.33
C ALA A 249 -7.62 -3.26 8.82
N ARG A 250 -7.49 -2.00 9.28
CA ARG A 250 -6.25 -1.44 9.83
C ARG A 250 -6.53 -0.28 10.78
N LYS A 251 -5.69 -0.07 11.83
CA LYS A 251 -4.43 -0.77 12.12
C LYS A 251 -4.63 -1.73 13.27
N PHE A 252 -3.96 -2.85 13.16
CA PHE A 252 -3.86 -3.80 14.27
C PHE A 252 -2.44 -3.79 14.85
N ASP A 253 -2.34 -4.02 16.15
CA ASP A 253 -1.09 -4.23 16.87
C ASP A 253 -1.33 -5.32 17.92
N MET A 254 -0.94 -6.56 17.61
CA MET A 254 -1.18 -7.71 18.51
C MET A 254 -0.43 -7.61 19.84
N ASN A 255 0.57 -6.73 19.97
CA ASN A 255 1.24 -6.48 21.23
C ASN A 255 0.39 -5.58 22.16
N LYS A 256 -0.53 -4.79 21.58
CA LYS A 256 -1.42 -3.90 22.33
C LYS A 256 -2.77 -4.53 22.60
N GLU A 257 -3.34 -5.21 21.60
CA GLU A 257 -4.69 -5.76 21.68
C GLU A 257 -4.78 -7.13 20.99
N PRO A 258 -4.18 -8.18 21.59
CA PRO A 258 -4.22 -9.54 21.02
C PRO A 258 -5.64 -10.12 20.98
N LEU A 259 -6.49 -9.81 21.99
CA LEU A 259 -7.84 -10.36 22.11
C LEU A 259 -8.76 -9.96 20.95
N LEU A 260 -8.53 -8.80 20.34
CA LEU A 260 -9.28 -8.38 19.15
C LEU A 260 -9.03 -9.33 17.98
N LEU A 261 -7.75 -9.70 17.74
CA LEU A 261 -7.40 -10.65 16.69
C LEU A 261 -7.96 -12.06 16.97
N ASP A 262 -7.95 -12.49 18.25
CA ASP A 262 -8.53 -13.78 18.63
C ASP A 262 -10.02 -13.82 18.32
N LYS A 263 -10.77 -12.78 18.66
CA LYS A 263 -12.21 -12.68 18.37
C LYS A 263 -12.50 -12.64 16.85
N ILE A 264 -11.68 -11.93 16.07
CA ILE A 264 -11.84 -11.90 14.61
C ILE A 264 -11.61 -13.31 14.04
N ASP A 265 -10.59 -14.02 14.52
CA ASP A 265 -10.30 -15.38 14.06
C ASP A 265 -11.43 -16.34 14.39
N GLU A 266 -11.96 -16.32 15.62
CA GLU A 266 -13.10 -17.14 16.05
C GLU A 266 -14.33 -16.85 15.18
N PHE A 267 -14.61 -15.57 14.90
CA PHE A 267 -15.72 -15.19 14.05
C PHE A 267 -15.56 -15.75 12.62
N LEU A 268 -14.42 -15.53 11.99
CA LEU A 268 -14.18 -16.01 10.62
C LEU A 268 -14.22 -17.54 10.51
N GLU A 269 -13.71 -18.26 11.52
CA GLU A 269 -13.82 -19.71 11.60
C GLU A 269 -15.27 -20.22 11.72
N SER A 270 -16.10 -19.46 12.42
CA SER A 270 -17.53 -19.77 12.53
C SER A 270 -18.29 -19.60 11.22
N GLN A 271 -17.85 -18.63 10.39
CA GLN A 271 -18.45 -18.39 9.06
C GLN A 271 -18.01 -19.45 8.04
N SER A 272 -16.74 -19.87 8.06
CA SER A 272 -16.19 -20.88 7.12
C SER A 272 -16.79 -22.30 7.31
N LYS A 273 -17.51 -22.55 8.41
CA LYS A 273 -18.16 -23.85 8.70
C LYS A 273 -19.64 -23.89 8.29
N LYS A 274 -20.18 -22.80 7.81
CA LYS A 274 -21.56 -22.69 7.30
C LYS A 274 -21.63 -22.89 5.81
#